data_3f4446c76ef7c1c10554a999553f2ab4
#
_entry.id   3f4446c76ef7c1c10554a999553f2ab4
#
_cell.length_a   1.000
_cell.length_b   1.000
_cell.length_c   1.000
_cell.angle_alpha   90.00
_cell.angle_beta   90.00
_cell.angle_gamma   90.00
#
_symmetry.space_group_name_H-M   'P 1'
#
loop_
_entity.id
_entity.type
_entity.pdbx_description
1 polymer ?
#
loop_
_entity_poly.entity_id
_entity_poly.type
_entity_poly.pdbx_seq_one_letter_code
_entity_poly.pdbx_strand_id
1 'polypeptide(L)'
;KNREFIDNDKFFFRGEEYRLSLILGIKEAVKIEGGLLLVSYVDDKSIGRSTIKRLLEDWYLKESTKILKARTEELAQQMRVQPYGITVKNYKSKWGSCTANNKISYNWRIIMAPDHIIDYLIVHELSHIIEPNHSKNFWYQVGSYCEDFQKKRKWLRENGHKLVLLSLIHISEP
;
A
#
# COMPACT_ATOMS: atom_id res chain seq x y z
N LYS A 1 -0.04 -12.87 15.41
CA LYS A 1 -1.05 -12.43 16.41
C LYS A 1 -2.21 -11.77 15.66
N ASN A 2 -3.41 -12.25 15.83
CA ASN A 2 -4.60 -11.59 15.28
C ASN A 2 -4.78 -10.24 15.99
N ARG A 3 -4.91 -9.14 15.22
CA ARG A 3 -5.25 -7.83 15.78
C ARG A 3 -6.69 -7.84 16.28
N GLU A 4 -6.91 -7.22 17.40
CA GLU A 4 -8.24 -7.14 18.02
C GLU A 4 -8.99 -5.87 17.60
N PHE A 5 -8.29 -4.90 16.98
CA PHE A 5 -8.81 -3.59 16.60
C PHE A 5 -9.36 -2.83 17.80
N ILE A 6 -8.55 -2.77 18.85
CA ILE A 6 -8.83 -2.03 20.08
C ILE A 6 -7.98 -0.76 20.15
N ASP A 7 -8.33 0.14 21.06
CA ASP A 7 -7.54 1.34 21.35
C ASP A 7 -6.08 1.01 21.59
N ASN A 8 -5.20 1.85 21.03
CA ASN A 8 -3.74 1.74 21.04
C ASN A 8 -3.14 0.64 20.16
N ASP A 9 -3.93 -0.14 19.41
CA ASP A 9 -3.39 -0.98 18.35
C ASP A 9 -2.60 -0.12 17.35
N LYS A 10 -1.47 -0.65 16.87
CA LYS A 10 -0.53 0.09 16.02
C LYS A 10 -0.75 -0.23 14.55
N PHE A 11 -0.81 0.81 13.74
CA PHE A 11 -0.96 0.73 12.29
C PHE A 11 0.05 1.61 11.58
N PHE A 12 0.54 1.16 10.44
CA PHE A 12 1.46 1.94 9.62
C PHE A 12 0.71 2.68 8.51
N PHE A 13 1.20 3.89 8.20
CA PHE A 13 0.81 4.64 7.02
C PHE A 13 2.02 5.46 6.55
N ARG A 14 2.47 5.18 5.32
CA ARG A 14 3.65 5.80 4.70
C ARG A 14 4.92 5.70 5.57
N GLY A 15 5.10 4.55 6.21
CA GLY A 15 6.24 4.26 7.07
C GLY A 15 6.14 4.77 8.51
N GLU A 16 5.18 5.62 8.80
CA GLU A 16 4.93 6.15 10.14
C GLU A 16 3.96 5.25 10.92
N GLU A 17 4.18 5.11 12.23
CA GLU A 17 3.34 4.34 13.13
C GLU A 17 2.27 5.24 13.76
N TYR A 18 1.02 4.83 13.68
CA TYR A 18 -0.14 5.48 14.28
C TYR A 18 -0.82 4.54 15.26
N ARG A 19 -1.36 5.10 16.34
CA ARG A 19 -2.16 4.35 17.32
C ARG A 19 -3.63 4.50 17.01
N LEU A 20 -4.35 3.38 17.01
CA LEU A 20 -5.80 3.37 16.84
C LEU A 20 -6.47 4.08 18.03
N SER A 21 -7.41 4.95 17.74
CA SER A 21 -8.29 5.57 18.70
C SER A 21 -9.73 5.47 18.24
N LEU A 22 -10.57 4.80 19.00
CA LEU A 22 -11.98 4.55 18.68
C LEU A 22 -12.86 5.61 19.34
N ILE A 23 -13.72 6.25 18.57
CA ILE A 23 -14.57 7.36 19.02
C ILE A 23 -16.01 7.11 18.63
N LEU A 24 -16.92 7.13 19.61
CA LEU A 24 -18.37 7.16 19.33
C LEU A 24 -18.71 8.55 18.77
N GLY A 25 -19.28 8.57 17.57
CA GLY A 25 -19.60 9.79 16.83
C GLY A 25 -20.97 9.75 16.19
N ILE A 26 -21.31 10.78 15.45
CA ILE A 26 -22.57 10.91 14.73
C ILE A 26 -22.50 10.34 13.30
N LYS A 27 -21.30 10.02 12.82
CA LYS A 27 -21.05 9.40 11.52
C LYS A 27 -19.79 8.55 11.54
N GLU A 28 -19.76 7.55 10.67
CA GLU A 28 -18.55 6.76 10.41
C GLU A 28 -17.51 7.63 9.71
N ALA A 29 -16.27 7.63 10.21
CA ALA A 29 -15.14 8.33 9.61
C ALA A 29 -13.81 7.72 10.08
N VAL A 30 -12.79 7.82 9.23
CA VAL A 30 -11.41 7.48 9.58
C VAL A 30 -10.50 8.62 9.14
N LYS A 31 -9.62 9.07 10.02
CA LYS A 31 -8.61 10.10 9.71
C LYS A 31 -7.35 9.93 10.55
N ILE A 32 -6.25 10.50 10.07
CA ILE A 32 -5.01 10.64 10.83
C ILE A 32 -4.96 12.05 11.42
N GLU A 33 -4.69 12.14 12.73
CA GLU A 33 -4.52 13.42 13.43
C GLU A 33 -3.67 13.21 14.70
N GLY A 34 -2.63 14.02 14.86
CA GLY A 34 -1.80 14.03 16.08
C GLY A 34 -1.14 12.69 16.42
N GLY A 35 -0.71 11.90 15.43
CA GLY A 35 -0.12 10.58 15.65
C GLY A 35 -1.14 9.46 15.91
N LEU A 36 -2.43 9.77 15.81
CA LEU A 36 -3.52 8.83 15.99
C LEU A 36 -4.20 8.50 14.67
N LEU A 37 -4.63 7.26 14.53
CA LEU A 37 -5.57 6.80 13.52
C LEU A 37 -6.96 6.77 14.18
N LEU A 38 -7.71 7.85 13.99
CA LEU A 38 -9.01 8.06 14.60
C LEU A 38 -10.09 7.34 13.78
N VAL A 39 -10.84 6.46 14.41
CA VAL A 39 -12.00 5.77 13.81
C VAL A 39 -13.26 6.18 14.56
N SER A 40 -14.11 6.96 13.91
CA SER A 40 -15.43 7.32 14.40
C SER A 40 -16.46 6.29 13.95
N TYR A 41 -17.29 5.83 14.88
CA TYR A 41 -18.37 4.87 14.66
C TYR A 41 -19.68 5.36 15.30
N VAL A 42 -20.84 4.88 14.82
CA VAL A 42 -22.16 5.46 15.17
C VAL A 42 -22.87 4.68 16.28
N ASP A 43 -22.65 3.37 16.39
CA ASP A 43 -23.41 2.52 17.32
C ASP A 43 -22.45 1.62 18.12
N ASP A 44 -22.47 1.79 19.45
CA ASP A 44 -21.68 1.00 20.38
C ASP A 44 -22.16 -0.44 20.52
N LYS A 45 -23.43 -0.72 20.23
CA LYS A 45 -24.00 -2.08 20.33
C LYS A 45 -23.59 -2.97 19.17
N SER A 46 -23.27 -2.37 18.02
CA SER A 46 -22.83 -3.08 16.80
C SER A 46 -21.32 -3.05 16.63
N ILE A 47 -20.59 -2.37 17.52
CA ILE A 47 -19.16 -2.25 17.38
C ILE A 47 -18.50 -3.61 17.63
N GLY A 48 -18.11 -4.23 16.53
CA GLY A 48 -17.34 -5.45 16.53
C GLY A 48 -16.05 -5.25 15.77
N ARG A 49 -15.12 -6.16 15.99
CA ARG A 49 -13.87 -6.25 15.25
C ARG A 49 -14.08 -6.14 13.72
N SER A 50 -15.16 -6.70 13.18
CA SER A 50 -15.50 -6.67 11.75
C SER A 50 -15.85 -5.27 11.26
N THR A 51 -16.55 -4.46 12.06
CA THR A 51 -16.90 -3.07 11.70
C THR A 51 -15.66 -2.19 11.64
N ILE A 52 -14.81 -2.21 12.65
CA ILE A 52 -13.57 -1.43 12.68
C ILE A 52 -12.63 -1.86 11.55
N LYS A 53 -12.49 -3.16 11.33
CA LYS A 53 -11.71 -3.71 10.23
C LYS A 53 -12.20 -3.17 8.88
N ARG A 54 -13.51 -3.21 8.61
CA ARG A 54 -14.11 -2.69 7.38
C ARG A 54 -13.81 -1.21 7.19
N LEU A 55 -14.03 -0.39 8.22
CA LEU A 55 -13.76 1.06 8.16
C LEU A 55 -12.29 1.35 7.84
N LEU A 56 -11.38 0.62 8.44
CA LEU A 56 -9.94 0.75 8.17
C LEU A 56 -9.58 0.28 6.76
N GLU A 57 -10.08 -0.87 6.30
CA GLU A 57 -9.83 -1.37 4.95
C GLU A 57 -10.33 -0.39 3.89
N ASP A 58 -11.55 0.14 4.03
CA ASP A 58 -12.14 1.13 3.13
C ASP A 58 -11.31 2.42 3.08
N TRP A 59 -10.87 2.89 4.24
CA TRP A 59 -10.03 4.08 4.34
C TRP A 59 -8.65 3.86 3.70
N TYR A 60 -7.97 2.75 4.01
CA TYR A 60 -6.70 2.41 3.41
C TYR A 60 -6.80 2.27 1.89
N LEU A 61 -7.84 1.62 1.39
CA LEU A 61 -8.07 1.47 -0.05
C LEU A 61 -8.28 2.82 -0.72
N LYS A 62 -9.06 3.71 -0.12
CA LYS A 62 -9.32 5.06 -0.64
C LYS A 62 -8.05 5.91 -0.66
N GLU A 63 -7.32 5.99 0.46
CA GLU A 63 -6.10 6.79 0.56
C GLU A 63 -4.98 6.23 -0.33
N SER A 64 -4.80 4.90 -0.36
CA SER A 64 -3.81 4.26 -1.23
C SER A 64 -4.12 4.49 -2.70
N THR A 65 -5.39 4.42 -3.11
CA THR A 65 -5.79 4.69 -4.49
C THR A 65 -5.41 6.11 -4.92
N LYS A 66 -5.72 7.10 -4.09
CA LYS A 66 -5.39 8.51 -4.34
C LYS A 66 -3.88 8.71 -4.48
N ILE A 67 -3.12 8.24 -3.50
CA ILE A 67 -1.68 8.46 -3.41
C ILE A 67 -0.93 7.70 -4.51
N LEU A 68 -1.24 6.41 -4.69
CA LEU A 68 -0.55 5.57 -5.68
C LEU A 68 -0.82 6.02 -7.12
N LYS A 69 -2.06 6.46 -7.44
CA LYS A 69 -2.36 7.02 -8.76
C LYS A 69 -1.53 8.27 -9.05
N ALA A 70 -1.57 9.25 -8.15
CA ALA A 70 -0.83 10.50 -8.32
C ALA A 70 0.68 10.23 -8.45
N ARG A 71 1.24 9.39 -7.58
CA ARG A 71 2.68 9.09 -7.62
C ARG A 71 3.09 8.29 -8.84
N THR A 72 2.25 7.37 -9.30
CA THR A 72 2.50 6.62 -10.55
C THR A 72 2.52 7.55 -11.75
N GLU A 73 1.61 8.51 -11.85
CA GLU A 73 1.58 9.49 -12.93
C GLU A 73 2.84 10.35 -12.95
N GLU A 74 3.31 10.82 -11.80
CA GLU A 74 4.56 11.59 -11.68
C GLU A 74 5.79 10.77 -12.14
N LEU A 75 5.94 9.54 -11.65
CA LEU A 75 7.05 8.67 -12.01
C LEU A 75 6.97 8.19 -13.47
N ALA A 76 5.78 7.94 -13.99
CA ALA A 76 5.58 7.60 -15.41
C ALA A 76 6.04 8.71 -16.34
N GLN A 77 5.78 9.97 -15.98
CA GLN A 77 6.30 11.13 -16.74
C GLN A 77 7.83 11.17 -16.72
N GLN A 78 8.45 10.96 -15.56
CA GLN A 78 9.92 10.93 -15.43
C GLN A 78 10.53 9.78 -16.25
N MET A 79 9.89 8.61 -16.22
CA MET A 79 10.32 7.42 -16.97
C MET A 79 9.93 7.46 -18.48
N ARG A 80 9.14 8.45 -18.90
CA ARG A 80 8.62 8.60 -20.26
C ARG A 80 7.84 7.37 -20.74
N VAL A 81 7.06 6.79 -19.84
CA VAL A 81 6.15 5.67 -20.13
C VAL A 81 4.71 6.08 -19.87
N GLN A 82 3.77 5.39 -20.55
CA GLN A 82 2.35 5.67 -20.42
C GLN A 82 1.60 4.42 -19.99
N PRO A 83 1.23 4.29 -18.71
CA PRO A 83 0.32 3.24 -18.29
C PRO A 83 -1.07 3.45 -18.89
N TYR A 84 -1.72 2.37 -19.31
CA TYR A 84 -3.08 2.40 -19.84
C TYR A 84 -4.12 2.63 -18.74
N GLY A 85 -3.84 2.16 -17.54
CA GLY A 85 -4.71 2.34 -16.37
C GLY A 85 -4.00 1.95 -15.09
N ILE A 86 -4.45 2.56 -13.99
CA ILE A 86 -3.89 2.33 -12.65
C ILE A 86 -5.04 1.94 -11.73
N THR A 87 -4.94 0.80 -11.06
CA THR A 87 -5.92 0.33 -10.08
C THR A 87 -5.25 -0.09 -8.79
N VAL A 88 -5.98 0.01 -7.69
CA VAL A 88 -5.54 -0.47 -6.38
C VAL A 88 -6.51 -1.53 -5.90
N LYS A 89 -5.99 -2.67 -5.47
CA LYS A 89 -6.77 -3.87 -5.16
C LYS A 89 -6.35 -4.49 -3.83
N ASN A 90 -7.19 -5.37 -3.33
CA ASN A 90 -6.90 -6.20 -2.18
C ASN A 90 -6.30 -7.54 -2.62
N TYR A 91 -5.03 -7.53 -3.01
CA TYR A 91 -4.34 -8.75 -3.38
C TYR A 91 -3.96 -9.59 -2.14
N LYS A 92 -4.00 -10.92 -2.29
CA LYS A 92 -3.58 -11.86 -1.24
C LYS A 92 -2.11 -12.25 -1.31
N SER A 93 -1.51 -12.25 -2.51
CA SER A 93 -0.21 -12.89 -2.74
C SER A 93 0.79 -12.06 -3.54
N LYS A 94 0.48 -10.82 -3.90
CA LYS A 94 1.40 -9.96 -4.65
C LYS A 94 1.27 -8.50 -4.25
N TRP A 95 2.34 -7.72 -4.49
CA TRP A 95 2.37 -6.29 -4.23
C TRP A 95 1.86 -5.46 -5.40
N GLY A 96 2.15 -5.90 -6.62
CA GLY A 96 1.74 -5.22 -7.83
C GLY A 96 1.72 -6.13 -9.05
N SER A 97 1.28 -5.60 -10.16
CA SER A 97 1.37 -6.25 -11.47
C SER A 97 1.25 -5.24 -12.61
N CYS A 98 1.90 -5.56 -13.72
CA CYS A 98 1.70 -4.88 -15.00
C CYS A 98 1.28 -5.91 -16.03
N THR A 99 0.15 -5.68 -16.72
CA THR A 99 -0.33 -6.57 -17.78
C THR A 99 0.35 -6.26 -19.11
N ALA A 100 0.25 -7.19 -20.08
CA ALA A 100 0.72 -6.96 -21.46
C ALA A 100 0.11 -5.70 -22.12
N ASN A 101 -1.06 -5.27 -21.65
CA ASN A 101 -1.73 -4.04 -22.11
C ASN A 101 -1.36 -2.82 -21.26
N ASN A 102 -0.27 -2.85 -20.53
CA ASN A 102 0.22 -1.75 -19.70
C ASN A 102 -0.77 -1.28 -18.61
N LYS A 103 -1.65 -2.16 -18.15
CA LYS A 103 -2.49 -1.90 -16.97
C LYS A 103 -1.73 -2.25 -15.72
N ILE A 104 -1.56 -1.27 -14.84
CA ILE A 104 -0.85 -1.42 -13.57
C ILE A 104 -1.85 -1.59 -12.43
N SER A 105 -1.56 -2.49 -11.53
CA SER A 105 -2.33 -2.63 -10.30
C SER A 105 -1.41 -2.84 -9.10
N TYR A 106 -1.82 -2.29 -7.96
CA TYR A 106 -1.08 -2.36 -6.69
C TYR A 106 -1.95 -2.99 -5.61
N ASN A 107 -1.30 -3.63 -4.66
CA ASN A 107 -1.89 -4.00 -3.39
C ASN A 107 -1.97 -2.75 -2.50
N TRP A 108 -3.15 -2.41 -2.00
CA TRP A 108 -3.33 -1.24 -1.15
C TRP A 108 -2.41 -1.24 0.09
N ARG A 109 -2.00 -2.42 0.57
CA ARG A 109 -1.15 -2.54 1.76
C ARG A 109 0.24 -1.91 1.61
N ILE A 110 0.69 -1.70 0.37
CA ILE A 110 1.97 -1.02 0.15
C ILE A 110 2.00 0.39 0.71
N ILE A 111 0.82 1.05 0.88
CA ILE A 111 0.74 2.38 1.48
C ILE A 111 1.21 2.42 2.94
N MET A 112 1.30 1.28 3.60
CA MET A 112 1.85 1.17 4.95
C MET A 112 3.38 1.30 4.96
N ALA A 113 4.04 1.02 3.85
CA ALA A 113 5.50 1.09 3.71
C ALA A 113 5.99 2.55 3.62
N PRO A 114 7.27 2.80 3.91
CA PRO A 114 7.90 4.08 3.66
C PRO A 114 7.82 4.51 2.18
N ASP A 115 7.78 5.80 1.93
CA ASP A 115 7.62 6.36 0.58
C ASP A 115 8.66 5.85 -0.43
N HIS A 116 9.92 5.69 0.00
CA HIS A 116 10.97 5.17 -0.88
C HIS A 116 10.74 3.70 -1.29
N ILE A 117 10.01 2.91 -0.49
CA ILE A 117 9.60 1.54 -0.82
C ILE A 117 8.40 1.57 -1.77
N ILE A 118 7.45 2.48 -1.55
CA ILE A 118 6.33 2.72 -2.46
C ILE A 118 6.85 3.09 -3.84
N ASP A 119 7.78 4.03 -3.92
CA ASP A 119 8.42 4.46 -5.17
C ASP A 119 9.13 3.29 -5.88
N TYR A 120 9.83 2.44 -5.12
CA TYR A 120 10.46 1.25 -5.69
C TYR A 120 9.44 0.33 -6.38
N LEU A 121 8.31 0.03 -5.72
CA LEU A 121 7.27 -0.80 -6.31
C LEU A 121 6.70 -0.16 -7.58
N ILE A 122 6.43 1.15 -7.55
CA ILE A 122 5.91 1.88 -8.70
C ILE A 122 6.89 1.82 -9.88
N VAL A 123 8.16 2.10 -9.65
CA VAL A 123 9.21 2.02 -10.68
C VAL A 123 9.33 0.60 -11.23
N HIS A 124 9.24 -0.42 -10.36
CA HIS A 124 9.25 -1.83 -10.77
C HIS A 124 8.12 -2.13 -11.76
N GLU A 125 6.88 -1.75 -11.45
CA GLU A 125 5.73 -2.03 -12.32
C GLU A 125 5.77 -1.18 -13.61
N LEU A 126 6.19 0.08 -13.54
CA LEU A 126 6.38 0.93 -14.71
C LEU A 126 7.48 0.40 -15.64
N SER A 127 8.54 -0.18 -15.09
CA SER A 127 9.62 -0.79 -15.87
C SER A 127 9.15 -1.97 -16.72
N HIS A 128 8.08 -2.67 -16.31
CA HIS A 128 7.46 -3.73 -17.10
C HIS A 128 6.77 -3.23 -18.39
N ILE A 129 6.48 -1.95 -18.51
CA ILE A 129 6.00 -1.36 -19.76
C ILE A 129 7.11 -1.37 -20.83
N ILE A 130 8.37 -1.21 -20.40
CA ILE A 130 9.55 -1.20 -21.27
C ILE A 130 10.07 -2.62 -21.49
N GLU A 131 10.17 -3.39 -20.40
CA GLU A 131 10.77 -4.72 -20.41
C GLU A 131 9.86 -5.70 -19.61
N PRO A 132 9.09 -6.54 -20.31
CA PRO A 132 8.11 -7.43 -19.65
C PRO A 132 8.72 -8.47 -18.71
N ASN A 133 9.94 -8.90 -18.96
CA ASN A 133 10.63 -9.94 -18.18
C ASN A 133 11.62 -9.31 -17.21
N HIS A 134 11.89 -9.99 -16.08
CA HIS A 134 12.92 -9.61 -15.11
C HIS A 134 14.35 -9.91 -15.63
N SER A 135 14.66 -9.43 -16.83
CA SER A 135 15.97 -9.53 -17.48
C SER A 135 16.99 -8.56 -16.89
N LYS A 136 18.24 -8.62 -17.35
CA LYS A 136 19.25 -7.60 -17.00
C LYS A 136 18.79 -6.18 -17.42
N ASN A 137 18.16 -6.06 -18.57
CA ASN A 137 17.61 -4.78 -19.05
C ASN A 137 16.52 -4.25 -18.14
N PHE A 138 15.63 -5.11 -17.65
CA PHE A 138 14.63 -4.74 -16.66
C PHE A 138 15.26 -4.11 -15.42
N TRP A 139 16.22 -4.79 -14.80
CA TRP A 139 16.88 -4.29 -13.59
C TRP A 139 17.75 -3.06 -13.84
N TYR A 140 18.28 -2.91 -15.04
CA TYR A 140 18.93 -1.67 -15.47
C TYR A 140 17.92 -0.50 -15.51
N GLN A 141 16.74 -0.71 -16.07
CA GLN A 141 15.67 0.30 -16.08
C GLN A 141 15.25 0.67 -14.65
N VAL A 142 15.00 -0.32 -13.78
CA VAL A 142 14.67 -0.07 -12.37
C VAL A 142 15.77 0.77 -11.70
N GLY A 143 17.03 0.39 -11.85
CA GLY A 143 18.17 1.09 -11.24
C GLY A 143 18.38 2.52 -11.76
N SER A 144 17.96 2.80 -13.00
CA SER A 144 18.05 4.15 -13.59
C SER A 144 17.13 5.17 -12.92
N TYR A 145 16.05 4.72 -12.30
CA TYR A 145 15.05 5.59 -11.67
C TYR A 145 14.89 5.33 -10.16
N CYS A 146 15.48 4.27 -9.66
CA CYS A 146 15.40 3.89 -8.25
C CYS A 146 16.79 3.48 -7.73
N GLU A 147 17.49 4.45 -7.16
CA GLU A 147 18.77 4.21 -6.51
C GLU A 147 18.60 3.20 -5.36
N ASP A 148 19.62 2.34 -5.18
CA ASP A 148 19.60 1.31 -4.13
C ASP A 148 18.39 0.35 -4.19
N PHE A 149 17.87 0.07 -5.37
CA PHE A 149 16.67 -0.78 -5.52
C PHE A 149 16.83 -2.17 -4.88
N GLN A 150 18.04 -2.75 -4.83
CA GLN A 150 18.30 -4.03 -4.18
C GLN A 150 18.02 -3.95 -2.67
N LYS A 151 18.40 -2.85 -2.01
CA LYS A 151 18.13 -2.63 -0.58
C LYS A 151 16.61 -2.49 -0.34
N LYS A 152 15.91 -1.78 -1.23
CA LYS A 152 14.46 -1.57 -1.15
C LYS A 152 13.69 -2.88 -1.39
N ARG A 153 14.12 -3.67 -2.36
CA ARG A 153 13.61 -5.02 -2.60
C ARG A 153 13.81 -5.93 -1.38
N LYS A 154 15.02 -5.91 -0.81
CA LYS A 154 15.32 -6.65 0.42
C LYS A 154 14.43 -6.20 1.58
N TRP A 155 14.26 -4.90 1.76
CA TRP A 155 13.40 -4.35 2.80
C TRP A 155 11.96 -4.89 2.68
N LEU A 156 11.39 -4.87 1.48
CA LEU A 156 10.02 -5.35 1.23
C LEU A 156 9.89 -6.85 1.53
N ARG A 157 10.89 -7.65 1.17
CA ARG A 157 10.96 -9.08 1.51
C ARG A 157 10.96 -9.31 3.02
N GLU A 158 11.75 -8.55 3.76
CA GLU A 158 11.94 -8.72 5.20
C GLU A 158 10.79 -8.11 6.03
N ASN A 159 10.14 -7.08 5.54
CA ASN A 159 9.14 -6.32 6.29
C ASN A 159 7.71 -6.43 5.74
N GLY A 160 7.54 -6.95 4.53
CA GLY A 160 6.21 -7.02 3.90
C GLY A 160 5.15 -7.73 4.75
N HIS A 161 5.53 -8.74 5.51
CA HIS A 161 4.63 -9.45 6.42
C HIS A 161 4.04 -8.57 7.54
N LYS A 162 4.63 -7.41 7.83
CA LYS A 162 4.15 -6.43 8.81
C LYS A 162 3.10 -5.48 8.23
N LEU A 163 3.03 -5.38 6.91
CA LEU A 163 2.14 -4.48 6.18
C LEU A 163 0.75 -5.11 6.00
N VAL A 164 0.08 -5.42 7.10
CA VAL A 164 -1.20 -6.10 7.11
C VAL A 164 -2.10 -5.57 8.24
N LEU A 165 -3.41 -5.57 8.03
CA LEU A 165 -4.39 -5.32 9.09
C LEU A 165 -4.62 -6.57 9.94
N LEU A 166 -4.54 -7.76 9.33
CA LEU A 166 -4.64 -9.06 10.02
C LEU A 166 -3.35 -9.83 9.78
N SER A 167 -2.85 -10.55 10.78
CA SER A 167 -1.67 -11.40 10.61
C SER A 167 -1.91 -12.52 9.59
N LEU A 168 -0.87 -12.83 8.83
CA LEU A 168 -0.71 -13.98 7.95
C LEU A 168 -1.35 -13.91 6.55
N ILE A 169 -0.71 -13.13 5.67
CA ILE A 169 -0.66 -13.48 4.25
C ILE A 169 0.80 -13.30 3.83
N HIS A 170 1.43 -14.36 3.35
CA HIS A 170 2.71 -14.27 2.69
C HIS A 170 2.47 -13.63 1.32
N ILE A 171 2.95 -12.40 1.12
CA ILE A 171 2.86 -11.71 -0.16
C ILE A 171 4.18 -11.94 -0.89
N SER A 172 4.10 -12.50 -2.09
CA SER A 172 5.26 -12.73 -2.94
C SER A 172 5.92 -11.40 -3.33
N GLU A 173 7.24 -11.40 -3.37
CA GLU A 173 8.00 -10.24 -3.86
C GLU A 173 7.73 -9.98 -5.34
N PRO A 174 7.78 -8.72 -5.74
CA PRO A 174 7.85 -8.37 -7.14
C PRO A 174 9.20 -8.74 -7.76
#